data_84bf9bd7cf8cbf38d40e38728de691cf
#
_entry.id   84bf9bd7cf8cbf38d40e38728de691cf
#
_cell.length_a   1.000
_cell.length_b   1.000
_cell.length_c   1.000
_cell.angle_alpha   90.00
_cell.angle_beta   90.00
_cell.angle_gamma   90.00
#
_symmetry.space_group_name_H-M   'P 1'
#
loop_
_entity.id
_entity.type
_entity.pdbx_description
1 polymer ?
#
loop_
_entity_poly.entity_id
_entity_poly.type
_entity_poly.pdbx_seq_one_letter_code
_entity_poly.pdbx_strand_id
1 'polypeptide(L)'
;MPARSEIDDKFKWAVNDLYSSDEVWEKDYNSILEMTGQPSELKGRMGESAGMLYKALKEYEQVEYITERVYVYAFMKYYENTGNSKYQEMSGKAQMAAMKVSEKYAFLEPELISIDTDVLDKYISEDERLGMYKHFIDDCLAGKEHTLSEKEEALLAKASQMSTVPNEVFSKFNNADVKFGKVKRENGQEDELTNGNFATFMESHDRAVRKAAFEALYKQYGAYINTIAAAFYGNVKQAMFYADARGYKSTLNMYLDGSFIPENVYKNLIKTVNDNLDKMYCYVDIRKKTLGVDKLHFYDIYAPMVEDIDWKISYDEAKDIVVKALAPMGEEYVSHIKEGFNNGWVDVYENTGKRSGAFSWGAYGTHPYVFLNYSDTLNDVFTVIHEMGHAMHTYYSNVNQPYIYAGYKIFVAEVASTCNEALLMQYMLKNTDDEKKKRYLLNHFFEQFKGTLYRQTMFAEFEMEAHAKAEHGEVLSAESLCAMYKKLNEKYFGSDMVIDDEIALEWARIPHFYTPFYVYQYATGYSAAIAISTKILAGDEQVIAGYRKFLSGGSSMHPIELLKLCGIDMTRPDVVQEALDVFGELLKQW
;
A
#
# COMPACT_ATOMS: atom_id res chain seq x y z
N MET A 1 -11.41 -25.90 -12.57
CA MET A 1 -10.74 -24.65 -12.93
C MET A 1 -10.29 -24.80 -14.38
N PRO A 2 -10.64 -23.88 -15.30
CA PRO A 2 -10.29 -23.99 -16.71
C PRO A 2 -8.78 -23.85 -16.94
N ALA A 3 -8.28 -24.41 -18.03
CA ALA A 3 -6.94 -24.09 -18.51
C ALA A 3 -6.95 -22.67 -19.13
N ARG A 4 -5.78 -21.97 -19.11
CA ARG A 4 -5.70 -20.62 -19.70
C ARG A 4 -6.10 -20.59 -21.20
N SER A 5 -5.85 -21.67 -21.94
CA SER A 5 -6.25 -21.80 -23.34
C SER A 5 -7.77 -21.88 -23.56
N GLU A 6 -8.53 -22.17 -22.50
CA GLU A 6 -10.01 -22.25 -22.54
C GLU A 6 -10.67 -20.91 -22.20
N ILE A 7 -9.90 -19.92 -21.68
CA ILE A 7 -10.37 -18.55 -21.46
C ILE A 7 -10.36 -17.82 -22.81
N ASP A 8 -11.45 -17.12 -23.12
CA ASP A 8 -11.54 -16.28 -24.33
C ASP A 8 -10.50 -15.15 -24.28
N ASP A 9 -9.85 -14.87 -25.40
CA ASP A 9 -8.77 -13.88 -25.50
C ASP A 9 -9.20 -12.46 -25.09
N LYS A 10 -10.45 -12.11 -25.27
CA LYS A 10 -10.99 -10.82 -24.80
C LYS A 10 -10.94 -10.62 -23.27
N PHE A 11 -10.73 -11.67 -22.49
CA PHE A 11 -10.59 -11.65 -21.04
C PHE A 11 -9.14 -11.86 -20.58
N LYS A 12 -8.19 -11.76 -21.49
CA LYS A 12 -6.76 -11.85 -21.20
C LYS A 12 -6.09 -10.52 -21.46
N TRP A 13 -5.10 -10.23 -20.68
CA TRP A 13 -4.23 -9.07 -20.92
C TRP A 13 -3.31 -9.27 -22.11
N ALA A 14 -2.98 -8.17 -22.81
CA ALA A 14 -2.16 -8.18 -24.03
C ALA A 14 -0.67 -8.02 -23.69
N VAL A 15 -0.08 -8.97 -22.96
CA VAL A 15 1.35 -8.91 -22.57
C VAL A 15 2.28 -8.78 -23.78
N ASN A 16 1.83 -9.24 -24.96
CA ASN A 16 2.58 -9.14 -26.20
C ASN A 16 2.76 -7.69 -26.70
N ASP A 17 2.04 -6.73 -26.14
CA ASP A 17 2.25 -5.31 -26.42
C ASP A 17 3.53 -4.78 -25.74
N LEU A 18 4.01 -5.46 -24.70
CA LEU A 18 5.29 -5.15 -24.06
C LEU A 18 6.47 -5.79 -24.81
N TYR A 19 6.38 -7.09 -25.12
CA TYR A 19 7.30 -7.81 -26.01
C TYR A 19 6.51 -8.73 -26.91
N SER A 20 6.70 -8.62 -28.22
CA SER A 20 5.96 -9.39 -29.23
C SER A 20 6.21 -10.90 -29.14
N SER A 21 7.32 -11.34 -28.55
CA SER A 21 7.65 -12.74 -28.28
C SER A 21 8.74 -12.88 -27.22
N ASP A 22 8.90 -14.10 -26.68
CA ASP A 22 9.95 -14.42 -25.70
C ASP A 22 11.36 -14.27 -26.32
N GLU A 23 11.53 -14.44 -27.63
CA GLU A 23 12.82 -14.24 -28.32
C GLU A 23 13.21 -12.76 -28.39
N VAL A 24 12.24 -11.85 -28.49
CA VAL A 24 12.48 -10.41 -28.45
C VAL A 24 12.85 -9.99 -27.02
N TRP A 25 12.18 -10.53 -26.02
CA TRP A 25 12.54 -10.35 -24.61
C TRP A 25 13.97 -10.84 -24.32
N GLU A 26 14.36 -12.00 -24.85
CA GLU A 26 15.68 -12.59 -24.60
C GLU A 26 16.82 -11.71 -25.16
N LYS A 27 16.58 -10.97 -26.23
CA LYS A 27 17.58 -10.00 -26.76
C LYS A 27 17.83 -8.87 -25.76
N ASP A 28 16.79 -8.28 -25.20
CA ASP A 28 16.92 -7.21 -24.22
C ASP A 28 17.53 -7.73 -22.91
N TYR A 29 17.14 -8.94 -22.47
CA TYR A 29 17.78 -9.59 -21.33
C TYR A 29 19.31 -9.77 -21.56
N ASN A 30 19.72 -10.27 -22.73
CA ASN A 30 21.14 -10.42 -23.06
C ASN A 30 21.86 -9.06 -23.15
N SER A 31 21.21 -8.02 -23.67
CA SER A 31 21.73 -6.67 -23.68
C SER A 31 22.03 -6.14 -22.27
N ILE A 32 21.14 -6.39 -21.29
CA ILE A 32 21.40 -6.04 -19.89
C ILE A 32 22.63 -6.78 -19.36
N LEU A 33 22.80 -8.07 -19.67
CA LEU A 33 23.96 -8.84 -19.25
C LEU A 33 25.27 -8.31 -19.86
N GLU A 34 25.25 -7.89 -21.11
CA GLU A 34 26.40 -7.25 -21.77
C GLU A 34 26.72 -5.91 -21.12
N MET A 35 25.71 -5.05 -20.89
CA MET A 35 25.88 -3.77 -20.23
C MET A 35 26.42 -3.93 -18.80
N THR A 36 25.98 -4.94 -18.05
CA THR A 36 26.40 -5.16 -16.66
C THR A 36 27.65 -6.03 -16.51
N GLY A 37 28.14 -6.63 -17.59
CA GLY A 37 29.28 -7.56 -17.56
C GLY A 37 30.64 -6.90 -17.25
N GLN A 38 30.74 -5.58 -17.32
CA GLN A 38 31.94 -4.80 -16.98
C GLN A 38 31.62 -3.69 -15.97
N PRO A 39 32.58 -3.30 -15.13
CA PRO A 39 32.42 -2.13 -14.24
C PRO A 39 32.09 -0.87 -15.07
N SER A 40 31.31 0.05 -14.47
CA SER A 40 31.02 1.31 -15.14
C SER A 40 32.28 2.16 -15.29
N GLU A 41 32.56 2.61 -16.52
CA GLU A 41 33.64 3.57 -16.81
C GLU A 41 33.33 4.98 -16.25
N LEU A 42 32.12 5.21 -15.79
CA LEU A 42 31.64 6.49 -15.25
C LEU A 42 31.85 6.60 -13.73
N LYS A 43 32.10 5.46 -13.06
CA LYS A 43 32.40 5.43 -11.63
C LYS A 43 33.66 6.25 -11.30
N GLY A 44 33.54 7.17 -10.36
CA GLY A 44 34.60 8.09 -9.93
C GLY A 44 34.79 9.29 -10.86
N ARG A 45 33.89 9.50 -11.85
CA ARG A 45 34.04 10.52 -12.88
C ARG A 45 32.86 11.48 -13.04
N MET A 46 31.78 11.28 -12.27
CA MET A 46 30.57 12.13 -12.39
C MET A 46 30.88 13.60 -12.07
N GLY A 47 31.82 13.85 -11.16
CA GLY A 47 32.26 15.20 -10.78
C GLY A 47 33.25 15.86 -11.74
N GLU A 48 33.69 15.21 -12.83
CA GLU A 48 34.68 15.80 -13.76
C GLU A 48 34.09 16.94 -14.62
N SER A 49 32.81 16.83 -15.03
CA SER A 49 32.13 17.84 -15.84
C SER A 49 30.62 17.60 -15.92
N ALA A 50 29.85 18.63 -16.30
CA ALA A 50 28.41 18.54 -16.58
C ALA A 50 28.09 17.42 -17.60
N GLY A 51 28.90 17.27 -18.64
CA GLY A 51 28.73 16.23 -19.65
C GLY A 51 28.94 14.82 -19.11
N MET A 52 29.86 14.60 -18.16
CA MET A 52 30.07 13.30 -17.52
C MET A 52 28.92 12.96 -16.56
N LEU A 53 28.44 13.93 -15.78
CA LEU A 53 27.26 13.76 -14.93
C LEU A 53 26.05 13.38 -15.76
N TYR A 54 25.76 14.14 -16.83
CA TYR A 54 24.64 13.83 -17.74
C TYR A 54 24.75 12.41 -18.34
N LYS A 55 25.95 12.03 -18.78
CA LYS A 55 26.20 10.72 -19.36
C LYS A 55 25.88 9.60 -18.35
N ALA A 56 26.29 9.77 -17.09
CA ALA A 56 26.04 8.78 -16.04
C ALA A 56 24.54 8.62 -15.74
N LEU A 57 23.84 9.73 -15.54
CA LEU A 57 22.39 9.72 -15.29
C LEU A 57 21.61 9.13 -16.48
N LYS A 58 21.99 9.48 -17.71
CA LYS A 58 21.33 8.99 -18.91
C LYS A 58 21.59 7.50 -19.18
N GLU A 59 22.80 7.01 -18.94
CA GLU A 59 23.14 5.59 -19.06
C GLU A 59 22.36 4.76 -18.04
N TYR A 60 22.30 5.23 -16.78
CA TYR A 60 21.50 4.61 -15.73
C TYR A 60 20.02 4.53 -16.12
N GLU A 61 19.42 5.65 -16.50
CA GLU A 61 18.02 5.71 -16.95
C GLU A 61 17.71 4.73 -18.08
N GLN A 62 18.60 4.62 -19.07
CA GLN A 62 18.42 3.71 -20.20
C GLN A 62 18.45 2.23 -19.79
N VAL A 63 19.37 1.87 -18.90
CA VAL A 63 19.50 0.49 -18.44
C VAL A 63 18.32 0.11 -17.54
N GLU A 64 17.89 1.00 -16.65
CA GLU A 64 16.72 0.79 -15.80
C GLU A 64 15.44 0.64 -16.64
N TYR A 65 15.25 1.46 -17.66
CA TYR A 65 14.12 1.35 -18.59
C TYR A 65 14.03 -0.02 -19.26
N ILE A 66 15.14 -0.56 -19.75
CA ILE A 66 15.15 -1.90 -20.36
C ILE A 66 14.92 -2.98 -19.29
N THR A 67 15.52 -2.80 -18.11
CA THR A 67 15.42 -3.75 -17.00
C THR A 67 13.99 -3.85 -16.48
N GLU A 68 13.28 -2.73 -16.31
CA GLU A 68 11.87 -2.72 -15.96
C GLU A 68 11.03 -3.53 -16.94
N ARG A 69 11.17 -3.29 -18.23
CA ARG A 69 10.41 -4.00 -19.27
C ARG A 69 10.69 -5.51 -19.25
N VAL A 70 11.96 -5.89 -19.14
CA VAL A 70 12.39 -7.30 -19.04
C VAL A 70 11.78 -7.96 -17.79
N TYR A 71 11.79 -7.25 -16.66
CA TYR A 71 11.26 -7.73 -15.40
C TYR A 71 9.74 -7.90 -15.45
N VAL A 72 9.03 -6.85 -15.83
CA VAL A 72 7.56 -6.84 -15.88
C VAL A 72 7.02 -7.93 -16.79
N TYR A 73 7.53 -8.06 -18.01
CA TYR A 73 7.09 -9.12 -18.95
C TYR A 73 7.27 -10.52 -18.39
N ALA A 74 8.45 -10.82 -17.87
CA ALA A 74 8.76 -12.16 -17.36
C ALA A 74 7.85 -12.53 -16.19
N PHE A 75 7.60 -11.60 -15.26
CA PHE A 75 6.73 -11.85 -14.12
C PHE A 75 5.24 -11.90 -14.50
N MET A 76 4.78 -11.09 -15.46
CA MET A 76 3.41 -11.18 -15.95
C MET A 76 3.16 -12.55 -16.59
N LYS A 77 4.07 -13.05 -17.44
CA LYS A 77 4.01 -14.41 -18.01
C LYS A 77 4.05 -15.50 -16.94
N TYR A 78 4.84 -15.32 -15.90
CA TYR A 78 4.89 -16.24 -14.76
C TYR A 78 3.57 -16.25 -13.97
N TYR A 79 2.94 -15.09 -13.74
CA TYR A 79 1.69 -15.00 -12.99
C TYR A 79 0.47 -15.57 -13.73
N GLU A 80 0.51 -15.64 -15.05
CA GLU A 80 -0.50 -16.35 -15.85
C GLU A 80 -0.59 -17.84 -15.50
N ASN A 81 0.55 -18.46 -15.16
CA ASN A 81 0.64 -19.85 -14.73
C ASN A 81 1.96 -20.10 -13.99
N THR A 82 1.90 -20.04 -12.65
CA THR A 82 3.06 -20.23 -11.77
C THR A 82 3.65 -21.65 -11.81
N GLY A 83 2.90 -22.62 -12.35
CA GLY A 83 3.38 -23.98 -12.60
C GLY A 83 4.20 -24.15 -13.89
N ASN A 84 4.30 -23.11 -14.74
CA ASN A 84 5.06 -23.18 -15.98
C ASN A 84 6.56 -22.97 -15.73
N SER A 85 7.36 -24.04 -15.86
CA SER A 85 8.81 -24.00 -15.59
C SER A 85 9.59 -23.02 -16.47
N LYS A 86 9.17 -22.81 -17.73
CA LYS A 86 9.79 -21.84 -18.64
C LYS A 86 9.68 -20.42 -18.09
N TYR A 87 8.49 -20.01 -17.67
CA TYR A 87 8.26 -18.66 -17.15
C TYR A 87 8.77 -18.47 -15.71
N GLN A 88 8.86 -19.55 -14.92
CA GLN A 88 9.55 -19.54 -13.66
C GLN A 88 11.06 -19.29 -13.86
N GLU A 89 11.72 -19.96 -14.81
CA GLU A 89 13.12 -19.70 -15.15
C GLU A 89 13.32 -18.28 -15.68
N MET A 90 12.40 -17.82 -16.53
CA MET A 90 12.44 -16.50 -17.16
C MET A 90 12.32 -15.38 -16.12
N SER A 91 11.42 -15.50 -15.14
CA SER A 91 11.30 -14.55 -14.02
C SER A 91 12.54 -14.55 -13.12
N GLY A 92 13.14 -15.71 -12.87
CA GLY A 92 14.42 -15.82 -12.16
C GLY A 92 15.58 -15.14 -12.89
N LYS A 93 15.65 -15.29 -14.22
CA LYS A 93 16.65 -14.57 -15.06
C LYS A 93 16.46 -13.05 -14.97
N ALA A 94 15.21 -12.57 -15.07
CA ALA A 94 14.89 -11.14 -14.98
C ALA A 94 15.28 -10.55 -13.60
N GLN A 95 15.00 -11.28 -12.53
CA GLN A 95 15.39 -10.87 -11.17
C GLN A 95 16.92 -10.76 -11.01
N MET A 96 17.65 -11.74 -11.55
CA MET A 96 19.12 -11.70 -11.54
C MET A 96 19.69 -10.53 -12.37
N ALA A 97 19.06 -10.21 -13.51
CA ALA A 97 19.46 -9.05 -14.31
C ALA A 97 19.26 -7.74 -13.55
N ALA A 98 18.11 -7.55 -12.90
CA ALA A 98 17.84 -6.38 -12.07
C ALA A 98 18.85 -6.23 -10.93
N MET A 99 19.21 -7.33 -10.25
CA MET A 99 20.26 -7.31 -9.21
C MET A 99 21.62 -6.85 -9.77
N LYS A 100 22.04 -7.31 -10.95
CA LYS A 100 23.29 -6.89 -11.57
C LYS A 100 23.30 -5.41 -11.97
N VAL A 101 22.17 -4.88 -12.41
CA VAL A 101 22.01 -3.45 -12.71
C VAL A 101 22.15 -2.64 -11.43
N SER A 102 21.43 -3.01 -10.38
CA SER A 102 21.54 -2.37 -9.07
C SER A 102 22.98 -2.39 -8.52
N GLU A 103 23.68 -3.51 -8.63
CA GLU A 103 25.08 -3.63 -8.21
C GLU A 103 26.00 -2.71 -9.03
N LYS A 104 25.84 -2.70 -10.36
CA LYS A 104 26.67 -1.87 -11.25
C LYS A 104 26.54 -0.38 -10.95
N TYR A 105 25.32 0.09 -10.68
CA TYR A 105 25.04 1.52 -10.48
C TYR A 105 24.94 1.93 -9.01
N ALA A 106 25.25 1.05 -8.07
CA ALA A 106 25.27 1.36 -6.63
C ALA A 106 26.20 2.54 -6.25
N PHE A 107 27.13 2.94 -7.12
CA PHE A 107 28.01 4.08 -6.90
C PHE A 107 27.34 5.43 -7.20
N LEU A 108 26.24 5.46 -7.95
CA LEU A 108 25.69 6.69 -8.54
C LEU A 108 25.25 7.69 -7.47
N GLU A 109 24.41 7.28 -6.55
CA GLU A 109 23.91 8.15 -5.48
C GLU A 109 25.01 8.59 -4.51
N PRO A 110 25.87 7.71 -3.96
CA PRO A 110 27.00 8.13 -3.12
C PRO A 110 27.97 9.10 -3.83
N GLU A 111 28.26 8.88 -5.10
CA GLU A 111 29.15 9.76 -5.85
C GLU A 111 28.48 11.11 -6.11
N LEU A 112 27.18 11.13 -6.44
CA LEU A 112 26.41 12.36 -6.61
C LEU A 112 26.41 13.21 -5.34
N ILE A 113 26.16 12.60 -4.19
CA ILE A 113 26.18 13.25 -2.86
C ILE A 113 27.57 13.81 -2.52
N SER A 114 28.64 13.17 -3.00
CA SER A 114 30.01 13.61 -2.75
C SER A 114 30.42 14.87 -3.52
N ILE A 115 29.70 15.20 -4.60
CA ILE A 115 29.97 16.41 -5.39
C ILE A 115 29.51 17.63 -4.58
N ASP A 116 30.29 18.71 -4.64
CA ASP A 116 29.94 19.98 -4.03
C ASP A 116 28.66 20.56 -4.67
N THR A 117 27.74 21.06 -3.85
CA THR A 117 26.45 21.58 -4.33
C THR A 117 26.61 22.74 -5.30
N ASP A 118 27.60 23.65 -5.06
CA ASP A 118 27.88 24.77 -5.96
C ASP A 118 28.37 24.26 -7.34
N VAL A 119 29.09 23.13 -7.36
CA VAL A 119 29.55 22.49 -8.62
C VAL A 119 28.36 21.86 -9.35
N LEU A 120 27.44 21.21 -8.65
CA LEU A 120 26.20 20.64 -9.25
C LEU A 120 25.32 21.74 -9.83
N ASP A 121 25.09 22.83 -9.10
CA ASP A 121 24.34 23.99 -9.58
C ASP A 121 24.97 24.61 -10.83
N LYS A 122 26.30 24.72 -10.84
CA LYS A 122 27.04 25.14 -12.02
C LYS A 122 26.83 24.19 -13.20
N TYR A 123 26.94 22.89 -13.00
CA TYR A 123 26.73 21.89 -14.06
C TYR A 123 25.32 21.94 -14.63
N ILE A 124 24.31 22.07 -13.77
CA ILE A 124 22.90 22.22 -14.19
C ILE A 124 22.70 23.50 -15.03
N SER A 125 23.43 24.59 -14.69
CA SER A 125 23.38 25.84 -15.46
C SER A 125 24.12 25.78 -16.79
N GLU A 126 25.19 24.97 -16.89
CA GLU A 126 26.00 24.78 -18.09
C GLU A 126 25.41 23.81 -19.11
N ASP A 127 24.63 22.83 -18.66
CA ASP A 127 24.01 21.81 -19.50
C ASP A 127 22.51 21.71 -19.20
N GLU A 128 21.67 22.33 -20.05
CA GLU A 128 20.23 22.38 -19.89
C GLU A 128 19.57 20.98 -19.82
N ARG A 129 20.23 19.94 -20.35
CA ARG A 129 19.75 18.55 -20.28
C ARG A 129 19.76 18.02 -18.84
N LEU A 130 20.62 18.53 -17.96
CA LEU A 130 20.64 18.22 -16.53
C LEU A 130 19.44 18.82 -15.79
N GLY A 131 18.82 19.85 -16.33
CA GLY A 131 17.60 20.45 -15.75
C GLY A 131 16.47 19.42 -15.55
N MET A 132 16.37 18.41 -16.41
CA MET A 132 15.42 17.31 -16.25
C MET A 132 15.71 16.47 -14.99
N TYR A 133 16.95 16.32 -14.60
CA TYR A 133 17.37 15.53 -13.43
C TYR A 133 17.45 16.35 -12.14
N LYS A 134 17.11 17.65 -12.17
CA LYS A 134 17.29 18.52 -11.01
C LYS A 134 16.57 18.01 -9.77
N HIS A 135 15.30 17.62 -9.89
CA HIS A 135 14.55 17.10 -8.74
C HIS A 135 15.14 15.80 -8.20
N PHE A 136 15.58 14.89 -9.07
CA PHE A 136 16.28 13.66 -8.67
C PHE A 136 17.59 13.97 -7.93
N ILE A 137 18.37 14.95 -8.42
CA ILE A 137 19.61 15.41 -7.77
C ILE A 137 19.27 16.03 -6.40
N ASP A 138 18.28 16.90 -6.33
CA ASP A 138 17.83 17.54 -5.09
C ASP A 138 17.38 16.49 -4.04
N ASP A 139 16.64 15.45 -4.46
CA ASP A 139 16.23 14.35 -3.60
C ASP A 139 17.43 13.56 -3.04
N CYS A 140 18.42 13.25 -3.88
CA CYS A 140 19.65 12.60 -3.43
C CYS A 140 20.42 13.49 -2.43
N LEU A 141 20.48 14.81 -2.67
CA LEU A 141 21.17 15.74 -1.79
C LEU A 141 20.45 16.00 -0.47
N ALA A 142 19.12 15.84 -0.42
CA ALA A 142 18.35 16.05 0.81
C ALA A 142 18.81 15.13 1.94
N GLY A 143 19.22 13.88 1.62
CA GLY A 143 19.80 12.94 2.58
C GLY A 143 21.25 13.22 3.02
N LYS A 144 21.91 14.24 2.43
CA LYS A 144 23.36 14.48 2.62
C LYS A 144 23.75 14.73 4.07
N GLU A 145 22.94 15.45 4.86
CA GLU A 145 23.22 15.72 6.27
C GLU A 145 23.15 14.46 7.16
N HIS A 146 22.49 13.41 6.69
CA HIS A 146 22.32 12.12 7.35
C HIS A 146 23.19 11.01 6.72
N THR A 147 24.02 11.36 5.75
CA THR A 147 24.96 10.44 5.11
C THR A 147 26.31 10.52 5.85
N LEU A 148 26.80 9.35 6.26
CA LEU A 148 28.04 9.22 7.03
C LEU A 148 29.24 9.03 6.11
N SER A 149 30.44 8.93 6.70
CA SER A 149 31.63 8.62 5.94
C SER A 149 31.55 7.23 5.27
N GLU A 150 32.27 7.01 4.18
CA GLU A 150 32.31 5.73 3.44
C GLU A 150 32.55 4.53 4.34
N LYS A 151 33.42 4.68 5.35
CA LYS A 151 33.74 3.60 6.31
C LYS A 151 32.57 3.31 7.25
N GLU A 152 31.88 4.33 7.71
CA GLU A 152 30.72 4.21 8.59
C GLU A 152 29.53 3.64 7.81
N GLU A 153 29.26 4.10 6.58
CA GLU A 153 28.24 3.52 5.73
C GLU A 153 28.50 2.05 5.43
N ALA A 154 29.74 1.68 5.14
CA ALA A 154 30.12 0.27 4.95
C ALA A 154 29.94 -0.56 6.22
N LEU A 155 30.13 0.03 7.41
CA LEU A 155 29.85 -0.63 8.69
C LEU A 155 28.36 -0.80 8.94
N LEU A 156 27.55 0.25 8.69
CA LEU A 156 26.09 0.18 8.83
C LEU A 156 25.49 -0.82 7.83
N ALA A 157 25.99 -0.88 6.61
CA ALA A 157 25.57 -1.88 5.62
C ALA A 157 25.85 -3.32 6.07
N LYS A 158 26.96 -3.58 6.80
CA LYS A 158 27.20 -4.89 7.42
C LYS A 158 26.27 -5.14 8.62
N ALA A 159 26.00 -4.10 9.42
CA ALA A 159 25.10 -4.20 10.57
C ALA A 159 23.64 -4.49 10.13
N SER A 160 23.25 -4.06 8.94
CA SER A 160 21.88 -4.29 8.42
C SER A 160 21.51 -5.77 8.31
N GLN A 161 22.49 -6.67 8.12
CA GLN A 161 22.25 -8.12 8.12
C GLN A 161 21.78 -8.65 9.48
N MET A 162 22.20 -8.01 10.59
CA MET A 162 21.71 -8.35 11.93
C MET A 162 20.36 -7.70 12.23
N SER A 163 20.06 -6.63 11.55
CA SER A 163 18.86 -5.83 11.76
C SER A 163 17.58 -6.52 11.29
N THR A 164 17.67 -7.48 10.36
CA THR A 164 16.50 -8.24 9.88
C THR A 164 16.03 -9.30 10.88
N VAL A 165 16.87 -9.70 11.83
CA VAL A 165 16.61 -10.81 12.75
C VAL A 165 15.32 -10.68 13.55
N PRO A 166 14.95 -9.51 14.14
CA PRO A 166 13.69 -9.37 14.85
C PRO A 166 12.46 -9.69 13.97
N ASN A 167 12.42 -9.18 12.75
CA ASN A 167 11.36 -9.46 11.78
C ASN A 167 11.38 -10.93 11.34
N GLU A 168 12.55 -11.52 11.11
CA GLU A 168 12.69 -12.94 10.75
C GLU A 168 12.16 -13.86 11.85
N VAL A 169 12.50 -13.59 13.12
CA VAL A 169 11.99 -14.35 14.27
C VAL A 169 10.48 -14.28 14.35
N PHE A 170 9.91 -13.06 14.25
CA PHE A 170 8.47 -12.89 14.21
C PHE A 170 7.84 -13.62 13.03
N SER A 171 8.39 -13.47 11.83
CA SER A 171 7.86 -14.09 10.61
C SER A 171 7.87 -15.63 10.69
N LYS A 172 8.93 -16.25 11.21
CA LYS A 172 8.99 -17.71 11.42
C LYS A 172 7.96 -18.16 12.45
N PHE A 173 7.88 -17.49 13.59
CA PHE A 173 6.85 -17.76 14.59
C PHE A 173 5.45 -17.65 14.00
N ASN A 174 5.13 -16.51 13.39
CA ASN A 174 3.78 -16.17 12.93
C ASN A 174 3.29 -17.04 11.77
N ASN A 175 4.18 -17.42 10.85
CA ASN A 175 3.81 -18.11 9.62
C ASN A 175 4.06 -19.62 9.64
N ALA A 176 4.98 -20.10 10.49
CA ALA A 176 5.39 -21.51 10.50
C ALA A 176 5.10 -22.23 11.82
N ASP A 177 5.43 -21.62 12.97
CA ASP A 177 5.49 -22.34 14.23
C ASP A 177 4.20 -22.29 15.01
N VAL A 178 3.48 -21.13 15.02
CA VAL A 178 2.26 -20.97 15.81
C VAL A 178 1.13 -21.86 15.29
N LYS A 179 0.46 -22.57 16.22
CA LYS A 179 -0.68 -23.43 15.95
C LYS A 179 -1.81 -23.06 16.90
N PHE A 180 -2.95 -22.67 16.37
CA PHE A 180 -4.10 -22.21 17.16
C PHE A 180 -5.03 -23.34 17.60
N GLY A 181 -4.85 -24.54 17.04
CA GLY A 181 -5.73 -25.68 17.27
C GLY A 181 -6.97 -25.66 16.38
N LYS A 182 -7.99 -26.40 16.80
CA LYS A 182 -9.23 -26.56 16.04
C LYS A 182 -10.37 -25.80 16.71
N VAL A 183 -11.24 -25.22 15.87
CA VAL A 183 -12.47 -24.54 16.31
C VAL A 183 -13.66 -25.15 15.58
N LYS A 184 -14.73 -25.38 16.33
CA LYS A 184 -15.96 -25.95 15.80
C LYS A 184 -16.78 -24.88 15.08
N ARG A 185 -17.15 -25.13 13.82
CA ARG A 185 -18.03 -24.27 13.02
C ARG A 185 -19.50 -24.47 13.37
N GLU A 186 -20.37 -23.61 12.85
CA GLU A 186 -21.84 -23.66 13.01
C GLU A 186 -22.44 -25.03 12.60
N ASN A 187 -21.90 -25.63 11.52
CA ASN A 187 -22.34 -26.95 11.03
C ASN A 187 -21.84 -28.13 11.88
N GLY A 188 -21.06 -27.84 12.95
CA GLY A 188 -20.51 -28.85 13.85
C GLY A 188 -19.18 -29.47 13.40
N GLN A 189 -18.67 -29.11 12.23
CA GLN A 189 -17.34 -29.51 11.75
C GLN A 189 -16.23 -28.79 12.52
N GLU A 190 -15.15 -29.50 12.83
CA GLU A 190 -13.93 -28.92 13.43
C GLU A 190 -12.91 -28.62 12.33
N ASP A 191 -12.55 -27.35 12.21
CA ASP A 191 -11.52 -26.89 11.29
C ASP A 191 -10.31 -26.34 12.04
N GLU A 192 -9.13 -26.54 11.49
CA GLU A 192 -7.90 -25.93 12.00
C GLU A 192 -7.99 -24.40 11.87
N LEU A 193 -7.75 -23.69 12.98
CA LEU A 193 -7.68 -22.24 12.99
C LEU A 193 -6.29 -21.80 12.53
N THR A 194 -6.26 -20.86 11.58
CA THR A 194 -5.02 -20.27 11.03
C THR A 194 -5.17 -18.75 10.96
N ASN A 195 -4.06 -18.02 10.77
CA ASN A 195 -4.11 -16.58 10.48
C ASN A 195 -4.92 -16.28 9.22
N GLY A 196 -4.85 -17.15 8.20
CA GLY A 196 -5.54 -16.96 6.93
C GLY A 196 -7.05 -17.12 6.99
N ASN A 197 -7.58 -18.00 7.87
CA ASN A 197 -9.03 -18.24 7.99
C ASN A 197 -9.66 -17.59 9.24
N PHE A 198 -8.87 -16.90 10.06
CA PHE A 198 -9.38 -16.25 11.28
C PHE A 198 -10.52 -15.28 10.98
N ALA A 199 -10.40 -14.46 9.93
CA ALA A 199 -11.44 -13.53 9.52
C ALA A 199 -12.77 -14.26 9.23
N THR A 200 -12.73 -15.38 8.52
CA THR A 200 -13.93 -16.19 8.21
C THR A 200 -14.62 -16.72 9.47
N PHE A 201 -13.86 -17.08 10.53
CA PHE A 201 -14.44 -17.44 11.82
C PHE A 201 -15.05 -16.23 12.54
N MET A 202 -14.42 -15.06 12.45
CA MET A 202 -14.90 -13.83 13.07
C MET A 202 -16.15 -13.25 12.38
N GLU A 203 -16.39 -13.62 11.13
CA GLU A 203 -17.58 -13.27 10.35
C GLU A 203 -18.71 -14.28 10.50
N SER A 204 -18.54 -15.37 11.29
CA SER A 204 -19.62 -16.32 11.56
C SER A 204 -20.83 -15.65 12.21
N HIS A 205 -22.04 -16.05 11.83
CA HIS A 205 -23.28 -15.60 12.50
C HIS A 205 -23.39 -16.15 13.93
N ASP A 206 -22.78 -17.30 14.21
CA ASP A 206 -22.76 -17.88 15.56
C ASP A 206 -21.72 -17.21 16.45
N ARG A 207 -22.22 -16.49 17.46
CA ARG A 207 -21.38 -15.79 18.44
C ARG A 207 -20.43 -16.72 19.20
N ALA A 208 -20.83 -17.98 19.46
CA ALA A 208 -19.99 -18.94 20.16
C ALA A 208 -18.79 -19.36 19.31
N VAL A 209 -18.96 -19.48 17.99
CA VAL A 209 -17.87 -19.74 17.03
C VAL A 209 -16.87 -18.59 17.02
N ARG A 210 -17.36 -17.34 16.91
CA ARG A 210 -16.50 -16.15 16.94
C ARG A 210 -15.68 -16.07 18.22
N LYS A 211 -16.35 -16.24 19.37
CA LYS A 211 -15.70 -16.22 20.68
C LYS A 211 -14.63 -17.32 20.80
N ALA A 212 -14.95 -18.54 20.41
CA ALA A 212 -14.02 -19.66 20.49
C ALA A 212 -12.78 -19.44 19.60
N ALA A 213 -12.95 -18.90 18.39
CA ALA A 213 -11.85 -18.58 17.49
C ALA A 213 -10.96 -17.45 18.05
N PHE A 214 -11.60 -16.41 18.59
CA PHE A 214 -10.92 -15.28 19.22
C PHE A 214 -10.05 -15.73 20.41
N GLU A 215 -10.64 -16.45 21.35
CA GLU A 215 -9.91 -16.96 22.51
C GLU A 215 -8.79 -17.94 22.11
N ALA A 216 -9.03 -18.84 21.15
CA ALA A 216 -8.04 -19.80 20.68
C ALA A 216 -6.82 -19.11 20.04
N LEU A 217 -7.06 -18.08 19.22
CA LEU A 217 -5.99 -17.31 18.57
C LEU A 217 -5.13 -16.59 19.62
N TYR A 218 -5.74 -15.78 20.47
CA TYR A 218 -5.00 -14.96 21.44
C TYR A 218 -4.36 -15.76 22.56
N LYS A 219 -4.90 -16.94 22.91
CA LYS A 219 -4.25 -17.88 23.83
C LYS A 219 -2.83 -18.24 23.37
N GLN A 220 -2.65 -18.45 22.07
CA GLN A 220 -1.34 -18.79 21.54
C GLN A 220 -0.39 -17.58 21.51
N TYR A 221 -0.86 -16.41 21.08
CA TYR A 221 -0.05 -15.19 21.17
C TYR A 221 0.34 -14.88 22.62
N GLY A 222 -0.57 -15.07 23.58
CA GLY A 222 -0.29 -14.90 25.01
C GLY A 222 0.77 -15.89 25.54
N ALA A 223 0.78 -17.13 25.05
CA ALA A 223 1.77 -18.12 25.44
C ALA A 223 3.21 -17.73 25.04
N TYR A 224 3.38 -16.95 23.98
CA TYR A 224 4.68 -16.51 23.45
C TYR A 224 4.91 -15.01 23.57
N ILE A 225 4.09 -14.29 24.32
CA ILE A 225 4.09 -12.82 24.35
C ILE A 225 5.43 -12.21 24.72
N ASN A 226 6.20 -12.83 25.63
CA ASN A 226 7.51 -12.33 26.02
C ASN A 226 8.54 -12.43 24.89
N THR A 227 8.48 -13.50 24.09
CA THR A 227 9.36 -13.69 22.93
C THR A 227 9.02 -12.66 21.84
N ILE A 228 7.73 -12.45 21.57
CA ILE A 228 7.28 -11.49 20.59
C ILE A 228 7.61 -10.06 21.03
N ALA A 229 7.42 -9.74 22.32
CA ALA A 229 7.80 -8.44 22.87
C ALA A 229 9.32 -8.18 22.75
N ALA A 230 10.14 -9.20 22.97
CA ALA A 230 11.57 -9.08 22.78
C ALA A 230 11.96 -8.85 21.31
N ALA A 231 11.29 -9.54 20.37
CA ALA A 231 11.50 -9.33 18.94
C ALA A 231 11.05 -7.91 18.51
N PHE A 232 9.85 -7.47 18.91
CA PHE A 232 9.37 -6.13 18.62
C PHE A 232 10.27 -5.04 19.20
N TYR A 233 10.68 -5.17 20.48
CA TYR A 233 11.61 -4.22 21.08
C TYR A 233 12.99 -4.25 20.41
N GLY A 234 13.42 -5.41 19.92
CA GLY A 234 14.62 -5.54 19.08
C GLY A 234 14.52 -4.70 17.80
N ASN A 235 13.35 -4.74 17.14
CA ASN A 235 13.07 -3.92 15.95
C ASN A 235 13.07 -2.41 16.27
N VAL A 236 12.45 -2.01 17.39
CA VAL A 236 12.47 -0.60 17.85
C VAL A 236 13.90 -0.14 18.14
N LYS A 237 14.70 -0.94 18.84
CA LYS A 237 16.12 -0.63 19.12
C LYS A 237 16.95 -0.48 17.84
N GLN A 238 16.68 -1.31 16.84
CA GLN A 238 17.32 -1.19 15.54
C GLN A 238 16.99 0.16 14.91
N ALA A 239 15.71 0.56 14.87
CA ALA A 239 15.30 1.86 14.35
C ALA A 239 15.99 3.01 15.09
N MET A 240 16.04 2.96 16.43
CA MET A 240 16.75 3.92 17.27
C MET A 240 18.25 3.98 16.97
N PHE A 241 18.89 2.82 16.77
CA PHE A 241 20.31 2.76 16.41
C PHE A 241 20.61 3.50 15.10
N TYR A 242 19.79 3.28 14.05
CA TYR A 242 19.99 3.96 12.79
C TYR A 242 19.65 5.45 12.85
N ALA A 243 18.60 5.84 13.59
CA ALA A 243 18.26 7.23 13.79
C ALA A 243 19.38 7.99 14.52
N ASP A 244 19.90 7.43 15.61
CA ASP A 244 21.00 8.03 16.37
C ASP A 244 22.30 8.09 15.56
N ALA A 245 22.69 6.99 14.91
CA ALA A 245 23.90 6.93 14.08
C ALA A 245 23.89 7.96 12.94
N ARG A 246 22.72 8.25 12.37
CA ARG A 246 22.55 9.20 11.26
C ARG A 246 22.18 10.63 11.73
N GLY A 247 22.13 10.88 13.03
CA GLY A 247 21.87 12.21 13.59
C GLY A 247 20.42 12.68 13.49
N TYR A 248 19.46 11.79 13.32
CA TYR A 248 18.04 12.13 13.36
C TYR A 248 17.56 12.40 14.79
N LYS A 249 16.56 13.27 14.93
CA LYS A 249 16.01 13.65 16.24
C LYS A 249 15.20 12.53 16.91
N SER A 250 14.62 11.64 16.10
CA SER A 250 13.81 10.51 16.54
C SER A 250 13.68 9.48 15.42
N THR A 251 13.25 8.28 15.75
CA THR A 251 12.91 7.26 14.75
C THR A 251 11.77 7.73 13.83
N LEU A 252 10.72 8.37 14.40
CA LEU A 252 9.63 8.96 13.61
C LEU A 252 10.18 9.96 12.57
N ASN A 253 11.08 10.86 12.97
CA ASN A 253 11.68 11.82 12.07
C ASN A 253 12.42 11.12 10.94
N MET A 254 13.25 10.12 11.22
CA MET A 254 14.01 9.38 10.22
C MET A 254 13.11 8.70 9.16
N TYR A 255 12.06 8.00 9.61
CA TYR A 255 11.19 7.27 8.66
C TYR A 255 10.31 8.20 7.81
N LEU A 256 9.88 9.35 8.35
CA LEU A 256 9.10 10.32 7.59
C LEU A 256 9.97 11.12 6.61
N ASP A 257 11.18 11.48 7.02
CA ASP A 257 12.14 12.23 6.21
C ASP A 257 12.51 11.49 4.93
N GLY A 258 12.77 10.19 5.01
CA GLY A 258 13.05 9.33 3.85
C GLY A 258 11.93 9.31 2.78
N SER A 259 10.73 9.77 3.15
CA SER A 259 9.57 9.90 2.25
C SER A 259 9.18 11.35 1.98
N PHE A 260 9.93 12.31 2.49
CA PHE A 260 9.65 13.76 2.44
C PHE A 260 8.29 14.13 3.05
N ILE A 261 7.91 13.47 4.14
CA ILE A 261 6.65 13.72 4.84
C ILE A 261 6.93 14.50 6.14
N PRO A 262 6.37 15.71 6.30
CA PRO A 262 6.49 16.45 7.54
C PRO A 262 5.81 15.74 8.72
N GLU A 263 6.43 15.77 9.90
CA GLU A 263 5.89 15.11 11.11
C GLU A 263 4.48 15.56 11.49
N ASN A 264 4.09 16.79 11.15
CA ASN A 264 2.75 17.28 11.44
C ASN A 264 1.65 16.52 10.67
N VAL A 265 1.96 15.89 9.55
CA VAL A 265 1.02 15.00 8.85
C VAL A 265 0.63 13.83 9.75
N TYR A 266 1.61 13.16 10.34
CA TYR A 266 1.41 12.04 11.25
C TYR A 266 0.68 12.44 12.53
N LYS A 267 1.14 13.54 13.16
CA LYS A 267 0.58 14.04 14.42
C LYS A 267 -0.84 14.59 14.24
N ASN A 268 -1.12 15.29 13.14
CA ASN A 268 -2.46 15.80 12.83
C ASN A 268 -3.44 14.66 12.53
N LEU A 269 -3.02 13.60 11.84
CA LEU A 269 -3.85 12.41 11.65
C LEU A 269 -4.35 11.87 12.99
N ILE A 270 -3.43 11.55 13.91
CA ILE A 270 -3.76 10.99 15.23
C ILE A 270 -4.66 11.95 15.98
N LYS A 271 -4.30 13.22 16.04
CA LYS A 271 -5.09 14.23 16.76
C LYS A 271 -6.50 14.36 16.20
N THR A 272 -6.65 14.49 14.89
CA THR A 272 -7.96 14.71 14.26
C THR A 272 -8.86 13.49 14.43
N VAL A 273 -8.33 12.27 14.28
CA VAL A 273 -9.10 11.06 14.53
C VAL A 273 -9.52 10.96 16.00
N ASN A 274 -8.63 11.30 16.93
CA ASN A 274 -8.94 11.32 18.36
C ASN A 274 -10.00 12.38 18.74
N ASP A 275 -9.99 13.52 18.11
CA ASP A 275 -11.00 14.58 18.29
C ASP A 275 -12.40 14.16 17.74
N ASN A 276 -12.48 13.06 16.96
CA ASN A 276 -13.70 12.57 16.29
C ASN A 276 -14.05 11.11 16.68
N LEU A 277 -13.64 10.65 17.84
CA LEU A 277 -13.97 9.30 18.32
C LEU A 277 -15.46 9.10 18.64
N ASP A 278 -16.21 10.19 18.84
CA ASP A 278 -17.67 10.15 18.99
C ASP A 278 -18.38 9.46 17.82
N LYS A 279 -17.87 9.61 16.58
CA LYS A 279 -18.37 8.92 15.40
C LYS A 279 -18.11 7.41 15.45
N MET A 280 -16.92 7.02 15.94
CA MET A 280 -16.62 5.59 16.17
C MET A 280 -17.49 5.01 17.27
N TYR A 281 -17.77 5.75 18.35
CA TYR A 281 -18.69 5.31 19.39
C TYR A 281 -20.13 5.16 18.88
N CYS A 282 -20.56 6.05 17.98
CA CYS A 282 -21.84 5.90 17.29
C CYS A 282 -21.90 4.61 16.45
N TYR A 283 -20.85 4.30 15.70
CA TYR A 283 -20.75 3.03 14.96
C TYR A 283 -20.82 1.81 15.90
N VAL A 284 -20.11 1.84 17.02
CA VAL A 284 -20.14 0.78 18.04
C VAL A 284 -21.55 0.58 18.59
N ASP A 285 -22.28 1.67 18.89
CA ASP A 285 -23.68 1.62 19.35
C ASP A 285 -24.61 1.05 18.27
N ILE A 286 -24.47 1.48 17.01
CA ILE A 286 -25.19 0.91 15.86
C ILE A 286 -24.95 -0.59 15.79
N ARG A 287 -23.70 -1.04 15.82
CA ARG A 287 -23.33 -2.46 15.78
C ARG A 287 -23.97 -3.26 16.92
N LYS A 288 -23.84 -2.76 18.14
CA LYS A 288 -24.43 -3.35 19.35
C LYS A 288 -25.95 -3.55 19.22
N LYS A 289 -26.66 -2.52 18.77
CA LYS A 289 -28.11 -2.55 18.56
C LYS A 289 -28.50 -3.52 17.45
N THR A 290 -27.78 -3.48 16.33
CA THR A 290 -28.07 -4.34 15.16
C THR A 290 -27.85 -5.82 15.47
N LEU A 291 -26.79 -6.14 16.21
CA LEU A 291 -26.51 -7.52 16.63
C LEU A 291 -27.41 -7.98 17.81
N GLY A 292 -28.18 -7.07 18.43
CA GLY A 292 -29.11 -7.40 19.53
C GLY A 292 -28.40 -7.93 20.78
N VAL A 293 -27.18 -7.43 21.07
CA VAL A 293 -26.40 -7.90 22.22
C VAL A 293 -26.38 -6.85 23.33
N ASP A 294 -26.42 -7.30 24.59
CA ASP A 294 -26.38 -6.42 25.76
C ASP A 294 -25.01 -5.74 25.88
N LYS A 295 -23.96 -6.46 25.53
CA LYS A 295 -22.58 -5.99 25.51
C LYS A 295 -21.90 -6.44 24.23
N LEU A 296 -21.24 -5.51 23.55
CA LEU A 296 -20.43 -5.78 22.39
C LEU A 296 -19.01 -6.15 22.84
N HIS A 297 -18.45 -7.22 22.30
CA HIS A 297 -17.11 -7.72 22.58
C HIS A 297 -16.26 -7.66 21.32
N PHE A 298 -14.93 -7.75 21.44
CA PHE A 298 -14.05 -7.72 20.26
C PHE A 298 -14.28 -8.89 19.31
N TYR A 299 -14.75 -10.01 19.78
CA TYR A 299 -15.19 -11.11 18.90
C TYR A 299 -16.49 -10.83 18.13
N ASP A 300 -17.18 -9.72 18.42
CA ASP A 300 -18.37 -9.28 17.69
C ASP A 300 -18.05 -8.19 16.63
N ILE A 301 -16.82 -7.66 16.61
CA ILE A 301 -16.47 -6.48 15.79
C ILE A 301 -16.49 -6.76 14.27
N TYR A 302 -16.38 -8.01 13.87
CA TYR A 302 -16.44 -8.45 12.47
C TYR A 302 -17.74 -9.23 12.17
N ALA A 303 -18.62 -9.43 13.16
CA ALA A 303 -19.89 -10.11 12.94
C ALA A 303 -20.70 -9.36 11.87
N PRO A 304 -21.32 -10.05 10.91
CA PRO A 304 -22.16 -9.41 9.90
C PRO A 304 -23.31 -8.62 10.55
N MET A 305 -23.47 -7.35 10.20
CA MET A 305 -24.61 -6.52 10.63
C MET A 305 -25.79 -6.59 9.65
N VAL A 306 -25.58 -7.24 8.52
CA VAL A 306 -26.56 -7.42 7.45
C VAL A 306 -26.62 -8.90 7.06
N GLU A 307 -27.77 -9.32 6.55
CA GLU A 307 -27.91 -10.65 5.97
C GLU A 307 -27.01 -10.80 4.73
N ASP A 308 -26.51 -12.00 4.49
CA ASP A 308 -25.79 -12.31 3.26
C ASP A 308 -26.70 -12.06 2.06
N ILE A 309 -26.20 -11.32 1.10
CA ILE A 309 -26.91 -11.03 -0.15
C ILE A 309 -26.18 -11.75 -1.29
N ASP A 310 -26.90 -12.65 -1.96
CA ASP A 310 -26.38 -13.23 -3.23
C ASP A 310 -26.53 -12.20 -4.34
N TRP A 311 -25.60 -11.22 -4.34
CA TRP A 311 -25.57 -10.17 -5.35
C TRP A 311 -24.55 -10.52 -6.41
N LYS A 312 -25.01 -11.26 -7.40
CA LYS A 312 -24.19 -11.62 -8.55
C LYS A 312 -24.14 -10.46 -9.54
N ILE A 313 -22.94 -10.10 -9.95
CA ILE A 313 -22.67 -9.05 -10.92
C ILE A 313 -21.66 -9.61 -11.93
N SER A 314 -22.09 -9.84 -13.14
CA SER A 314 -21.20 -10.30 -14.20
C SER A 314 -20.13 -9.26 -14.54
N TYR A 315 -19.01 -9.68 -15.12
CA TYR A 315 -17.93 -8.75 -15.50
C TYR A 315 -18.40 -7.66 -16.48
N ASP A 316 -19.31 -8.00 -17.42
CA ASP A 316 -19.87 -7.00 -18.35
C ASP A 316 -20.73 -5.96 -17.62
N GLU A 317 -21.55 -6.38 -16.64
CA GLU A 317 -22.29 -5.46 -15.78
C GLU A 317 -21.34 -4.61 -14.90
N ALA A 318 -20.26 -5.21 -14.39
CA ALA A 318 -19.25 -4.50 -13.61
C ALA A 318 -18.59 -3.38 -14.43
N LYS A 319 -18.24 -3.63 -15.69
CA LYS A 319 -17.70 -2.59 -16.60
C LYS A 319 -18.69 -1.42 -16.76
N ASP A 320 -19.97 -1.70 -16.96
CA ASP A 320 -21.00 -0.69 -17.09
C ASP A 320 -21.18 0.14 -15.80
N ILE A 321 -21.14 -0.52 -14.65
CA ILE A 321 -21.21 0.13 -13.32
C ILE A 321 -20.00 1.04 -13.13
N VAL A 322 -18.78 0.55 -13.38
CA VAL A 322 -17.54 1.31 -13.25
C VAL A 322 -17.53 2.56 -14.14
N VAL A 323 -17.89 2.40 -15.41
CA VAL A 323 -17.98 3.53 -16.36
C VAL A 323 -18.96 4.60 -15.88
N LYS A 324 -20.13 4.21 -15.34
CA LYS A 324 -21.14 5.14 -14.83
C LYS A 324 -20.69 5.79 -13.52
N ALA A 325 -20.06 5.04 -12.63
CA ALA A 325 -19.55 5.53 -11.35
C ALA A 325 -18.44 6.58 -11.54
N LEU A 326 -17.62 6.41 -12.57
CA LEU A 326 -16.51 7.31 -12.88
C LEU A 326 -16.88 8.48 -13.81
N ALA A 327 -18.15 8.58 -14.23
CA ALA A 327 -18.59 9.68 -15.09
C ALA A 327 -18.28 11.09 -14.55
N PRO A 328 -18.32 11.36 -13.21
CA PRO A 328 -17.92 12.65 -12.66
C PRO A 328 -16.46 13.05 -12.94
N MET A 329 -15.59 12.10 -13.28
CA MET A 329 -14.19 12.36 -13.67
C MET A 329 -14.02 13.00 -15.04
N GLY A 330 -15.11 13.02 -15.85
CA GLY A 330 -15.15 13.57 -17.19
C GLY A 330 -14.85 12.57 -18.30
N GLU A 331 -15.17 12.97 -19.55
CA GLU A 331 -15.15 12.08 -20.72
C GLU A 331 -13.76 11.50 -21.02
N GLU A 332 -12.71 12.28 -20.84
CA GLU A 332 -11.32 11.83 -21.07
C GLU A 332 -10.95 10.64 -20.18
N TYR A 333 -11.14 10.77 -18.86
CA TYR A 333 -10.85 9.71 -17.90
C TYR A 333 -11.66 8.44 -18.22
N VAL A 334 -12.96 8.61 -18.45
CA VAL A 334 -13.87 7.51 -18.79
C VAL A 334 -13.51 6.86 -20.13
N SER A 335 -12.98 7.61 -21.11
CA SER A 335 -12.54 7.03 -22.38
C SER A 335 -11.36 6.08 -22.20
N HIS A 336 -10.39 6.43 -21.36
CA HIS A 336 -9.26 5.55 -21.03
C HIS A 336 -9.66 4.31 -20.21
N ILE A 337 -10.63 4.46 -19.30
CA ILE A 337 -11.25 3.30 -18.61
C ILE A 337 -11.86 2.32 -19.62
N LYS A 338 -12.63 2.82 -20.59
CA LYS A 338 -13.22 1.99 -21.66
C LYS A 338 -12.17 1.38 -22.57
N GLU A 339 -11.13 2.13 -22.89
CA GLU A 339 -9.96 1.63 -23.62
C GLU A 339 -9.35 0.44 -22.89
N GLY A 340 -9.10 0.58 -21.59
CA GLY A 340 -8.53 -0.49 -20.77
C GLY A 340 -9.37 -1.77 -20.77
N PHE A 341 -10.69 -1.62 -20.68
CA PHE A 341 -11.60 -2.77 -20.74
C PHE A 341 -11.67 -3.47 -22.10
N ASN A 342 -11.39 -2.77 -23.19
CA ASN A 342 -11.57 -3.28 -24.56
C ASN A 342 -10.26 -3.66 -25.26
N ASN A 343 -9.11 -3.16 -24.81
CA ASN A 343 -7.83 -3.28 -25.51
C ASN A 343 -6.80 -4.14 -24.74
N GLY A 344 -7.27 -5.13 -23.99
CA GLY A 344 -6.37 -6.14 -23.39
C GLY A 344 -5.53 -5.64 -22.21
N TRP A 345 -6.02 -4.62 -21.47
CA TRP A 345 -5.32 -4.26 -20.24
C TRP A 345 -5.61 -5.24 -19.11
N VAL A 346 -6.76 -5.95 -19.14
CA VAL A 346 -7.28 -6.69 -17.98
C VAL A 346 -7.25 -8.21 -18.23
N ASP A 347 -6.61 -8.94 -17.32
CA ASP A 347 -6.68 -10.41 -17.21
C ASP A 347 -7.74 -10.78 -16.16
N VAL A 348 -8.89 -11.27 -16.59
CA VAL A 348 -10.13 -11.23 -15.80
C VAL A 348 -10.31 -12.44 -14.90
N TYR A 349 -10.33 -13.63 -15.48
CA TYR A 349 -10.79 -14.84 -14.79
C TYR A 349 -9.65 -15.69 -14.26
N GLU A 350 -9.96 -16.45 -13.20
CA GLU A 350 -9.08 -17.47 -12.66
C GLU A 350 -8.88 -18.61 -13.67
N ASN A 351 -7.66 -19.15 -13.75
CA ASN A 351 -7.32 -20.34 -14.50
C ASN A 351 -6.31 -21.21 -13.75
N THR A 352 -6.15 -22.46 -14.17
CA THR A 352 -5.19 -23.39 -13.58
C THR A 352 -3.79 -22.80 -13.52
N GLY A 353 -3.23 -22.71 -12.32
CA GLY A 353 -1.88 -22.18 -12.06
C GLY A 353 -1.76 -20.66 -12.03
N LYS A 354 -2.83 -19.90 -12.29
CA LYS A 354 -2.85 -18.44 -12.16
C LYS A 354 -2.59 -18.02 -10.72
N ARG A 355 -1.78 -16.97 -10.51
CA ARG A 355 -1.54 -16.39 -9.19
C ARG A 355 -2.85 -15.90 -8.59
N SER A 356 -3.03 -16.09 -7.28
CA SER A 356 -4.18 -15.53 -6.54
C SER A 356 -4.03 -14.02 -6.29
N GLY A 357 -5.14 -13.36 -5.96
CA GLY A 357 -5.22 -11.94 -5.67
C GLY A 357 -5.50 -11.09 -6.91
N ALA A 358 -5.39 -9.77 -6.75
CA ALA A 358 -5.53 -8.77 -7.80
C ALA A 358 -4.41 -7.74 -7.67
N PHE A 359 -4.03 -7.12 -8.77
CA PHE A 359 -3.07 -6.01 -8.79
C PHE A 359 -3.11 -5.29 -10.13
N SER A 360 -2.67 -4.03 -10.14
CA SER A 360 -2.31 -3.29 -11.34
C SER A 360 -0.81 -3.14 -11.44
N TRP A 361 -0.29 -3.25 -12.65
CA TRP A 361 1.13 -3.10 -12.95
C TRP A 361 1.33 -2.53 -14.35
N GLY A 362 2.56 -2.16 -14.69
CA GLY A 362 2.91 -1.67 -16.01
C GLY A 362 4.42 -1.53 -16.18
N ALA A 363 4.82 -1.18 -17.38
CA ALA A 363 6.15 -0.73 -17.71
C ALA A 363 6.07 0.56 -18.51
N TYR A 364 7.04 1.43 -18.36
CA TYR A 364 7.09 2.68 -19.10
C TYR A 364 7.05 2.45 -20.61
N GLY A 365 6.27 3.29 -21.30
CA GLY A 365 6.11 3.21 -22.76
C GLY A 365 5.11 2.17 -23.25
N THR A 366 4.33 1.54 -22.34
CA THR A 366 3.20 0.68 -22.65
C THR A 366 1.96 1.11 -21.86
N HIS A 367 0.80 0.55 -22.21
CA HIS A 367 -0.38 0.68 -21.36
C HIS A 367 -0.20 -0.07 -20.04
N PRO A 368 -0.91 0.29 -18.97
CA PRO A 368 -0.92 -0.50 -17.74
C PRO A 368 -1.64 -1.83 -17.93
N TYR A 369 -1.42 -2.75 -16.99
CA TYR A 369 -2.02 -4.07 -16.95
C TYR A 369 -2.72 -4.29 -15.62
N VAL A 370 -3.90 -4.90 -15.65
CA VAL A 370 -4.72 -5.23 -14.47
C VAL A 370 -4.91 -6.74 -14.41
N PHE A 371 -4.61 -7.31 -13.27
CA PHE A 371 -4.72 -8.74 -13.00
C PHE A 371 -5.83 -9.00 -11.99
N LEU A 372 -6.77 -9.86 -12.33
CA LEU A 372 -7.94 -10.18 -11.51
C LEU A 372 -8.14 -11.69 -11.40
N ASN A 373 -8.96 -12.10 -10.44
CA ASN A 373 -9.56 -13.42 -10.33
C ASN A 373 -11.07 -13.23 -10.08
N TYR A 374 -11.75 -12.69 -11.07
CA TYR A 374 -13.14 -12.25 -11.00
C TYR A 374 -14.11 -13.43 -10.81
N SER A 375 -15.03 -13.34 -9.85
CA SER A 375 -15.96 -14.40 -9.42
C SER A 375 -17.42 -13.95 -9.30
N ASP A 376 -17.79 -12.88 -9.99
CA ASP A 376 -19.14 -12.31 -10.10
C ASP A 376 -19.71 -11.78 -8.76
N THR A 377 -18.89 -11.35 -7.82
CA THR A 377 -19.34 -10.78 -6.55
C THR A 377 -19.30 -9.24 -6.56
N LEU A 378 -20.04 -8.61 -5.63
CA LEU A 378 -19.92 -7.17 -5.43
C LEU A 378 -18.49 -6.74 -5.06
N ASN A 379 -17.81 -7.56 -4.24
CA ASN A 379 -16.42 -7.28 -3.86
C ASN A 379 -15.49 -7.25 -5.08
N ASP A 380 -15.75 -8.10 -6.08
CA ASP A 380 -14.96 -8.08 -7.31
C ASP A 380 -15.18 -6.79 -8.12
N VAL A 381 -16.37 -6.19 -8.06
CA VAL A 381 -16.62 -4.88 -8.70
C VAL A 381 -15.77 -3.78 -8.04
N PHE A 382 -15.67 -3.80 -6.70
CA PHE A 382 -14.78 -2.89 -5.98
C PHE A 382 -13.31 -3.16 -6.33
N THR A 383 -12.92 -4.42 -6.44
CA THR A 383 -11.57 -4.80 -6.88
C THR A 383 -11.26 -4.29 -8.29
N VAL A 384 -12.17 -4.45 -9.25
CA VAL A 384 -12.00 -3.94 -10.62
C VAL A 384 -11.78 -2.43 -10.62
N ILE A 385 -12.62 -1.67 -9.94
CA ILE A 385 -12.50 -0.21 -9.95
C ILE A 385 -11.26 0.29 -9.19
N HIS A 386 -10.85 -0.44 -8.15
CA HIS A 386 -9.62 -0.19 -7.41
C HIS A 386 -8.39 -0.34 -8.32
N GLU A 387 -8.25 -1.50 -8.96
CA GLU A 387 -7.12 -1.79 -9.85
C GLU A 387 -7.11 -0.89 -11.09
N MET A 388 -8.29 -0.52 -11.60
CA MET A 388 -8.39 0.49 -12.65
C MET A 388 -7.97 1.88 -12.16
N GLY A 389 -8.11 2.20 -10.87
CA GLY A 389 -7.57 3.43 -10.28
C GLY A 389 -6.04 3.48 -10.34
N HIS A 390 -5.38 2.40 -9.94
CA HIS A 390 -3.94 2.26 -10.09
C HIS A 390 -3.50 2.29 -11.56
N ALA A 391 -4.24 1.61 -12.45
CA ALA A 391 -3.96 1.62 -13.87
C ALA A 391 -4.02 3.05 -14.44
N MET A 392 -5.02 3.84 -14.07
CA MET A 392 -5.14 5.23 -14.51
C MET A 392 -4.02 6.10 -13.94
N HIS A 393 -3.61 5.91 -12.68
CA HIS A 393 -2.47 6.63 -12.12
C HIS A 393 -1.19 6.33 -12.90
N THR A 394 -0.90 5.06 -13.15
CA THR A 394 0.25 4.62 -13.96
C THR A 394 0.16 5.16 -15.39
N TYR A 395 -1.01 5.13 -16.02
CA TYR A 395 -1.23 5.64 -17.38
C TYR A 395 -0.91 7.14 -17.47
N TYR A 396 -1.54 7.96 -16.62
CA TYR A 396 -1.34 9.41 -16.64
C TYR A 396 0.11 9.78 -16.29
N SER A 397 0.72 9.10 -15.34
CA SER A 397 2.12 9.33 -14.99
C SER A 397 3.05 9.01 -16.16
N ASN A 398 2.93 7.83 -16.76
CA ASN A 398 3.78 7.38 -17.86
C ASN A 398 3.68 8.26 -19.12
N VAL A 399 2.48 8.78 -19.41
CA VAL A 399 2.26 9.64 -20.59
C VAL A 399 2.80 11.05 -20.39
N ASN A 400 2.82 11.55 -19.15
CA ASN A 400 3.14 12.96 -18.86
C ASN A 400 4.52 13.17 -18.24
N GLN A 401 5.18 12.10 -17.76
CA GLN A 401 6.49 12.20 -17.13
C GLN A 401 7.58 11.52 -17.95
N PRO A 402 8.82 12.00 -17.91
CA PRO A 402 9.97 11.23 -18.37
C PRO A 402 10.15 9.99 -17.48
N TYR A 403 10.84 8.98 -17.98
CA TYR A 403 11.03 7.69 -17.31
C TYR A 403 11.44 7.84 -15.83
N ILE A 404 12.41 8.71 -15.56
CA ILE A 404 12.95 8.91 -14.20
C ILE A 404 11.90 9.37 -13.17
N TYR A 405 10.79 9.98 -13.62
CA TYR A 405 9.68 10.45 -12.77
C TYR A 405 8.37 9.72 -13.00
N ALA A 406 8.34 8.69 -13.84
CA ALA A 406 7.11 8.00 -14.16
C ALA A 406 6.55 7.16 -13.00
N GLY A 407 7.40 6.65 -12.10
CA GLY A 407 6.99 6.02 -10.86
C GLY A 407 6.42 7.04 -9.86
N TYR A 408 5.60 6.58 -8.90
CA TYR A 408 5.07 7.42 -7.82
C TYR A 408 5.32 6.78 -6.45
N LYS A 409 5.41 7.64 -5.42
CA LYS A 409 5.71 7.19 -4.04
C LYS A 409 4.52 6.47 -3.43
N ILE A 410 4.79 5.50 -2.55
CA ILE A 410 3.77 4.67 -1.88
C ILE A 410 2.73 5.50 -1.13
N PHE A 411 3.11 6.65 -0.57
CA PHE A 411 2.22 7.54 0.18
C PHE A 411 0.99 7.99 -0.64
N VAL A 412 1.13 8.11 -1.96
CA VAL A 412 0.05 8.54 -2.87
C VAL A 412 -0.52 7.39 -3.72
N ALA A 413 0.08 6.21 -3.65
CA ALA A 413 -0.29 5.09 -4.51
C ALA A 413 -1.77 4.70 -4.38
N GLU A 414 -2.27 4.62 -3.13
CA GLU A 414 -3.65 4.20 -2.85
C GLU A 414 -4.69 5.33 -3.00
N VAL A 415 -4.27 6.57 -3.23
CA VAL A 415 -5.21 7.68 -3.37
C VAL A 415 -6.08 7.52 -4.62
N ALA A 416 -5.49 7.06 -5.72
CA ALA A 416 -6.20 6.89 -6.99
C ALA A 416 -7.21 5.72 -6.93
N SER A 417 -6.77 4.56 -6.42
CA SER A 417 -7.60 3.37 -6.27
C SER A 417 -8.77 3.60 -5.30
N THR A 418 -8.49 4.17 -4.14
CA THR A 418 -9.50 4.46 -3.11
C THR A 418 -10.45 5.56 -3.52
N CYS A 419 -10.00 6.58 -4.27
CA CYS A 419 -10.88 7.61 -4.83
C CYS A 419 -11.92 6.98 -5.78
N ASN A 420 -11.48 6.07 -6.64
CA ASN A 420 -12.37 5.34 -7.53
C ASN A 420 -13.38 4.47 -6.75
N GLU A 421 -12.94 3.77 -5.70
CA GLU A 421 -13.86 3.00 -4.83
C GLU A 421 -14.89 3.91 -4.16
N ALA A 422 -14.49 5.08 -3.66
CA ALA A 422 -15.40 6.03 -3.03
C ALA A 422 -16.45 6.56 -4.02
N LEU A 423 -16.05 6.85 -5.27
CA LEU A 423 -16.98 7.23 -6.33
C LEU A 423 -17.97 6.10 -6.65
N LEU A 424 -17.49 4.85 -6.73
CA LEU A 424 -18.34 3.66 -6.92
C LEU A 424 -19.34 3.51 -5.79
N MET A 425 -18.88 3.59 -4.55
CA MET A 425 -19.73 3.45 -3.37
C MET A 425 -20.89 4.46 -3.39
N GLN A 426 -20.59 5.73 -3.63
CA GLN A 426 -21.60 6.78 -3.69
C GLN A 426 -22.55 6.59 -4.89
N TYR A 427 -22.02 6.17 -6.05
CA TYR A 427 -22.85 5.83 -7.21
C TYR A 427 -23.82 4.69 -6.86
N MET A 428 -23.36 3.61 -6.26
CA MET A 428 -24.19 2.47 -5.93
C MET A 428 -25.25 2.80 -4.86
N LEU A 429 -24.89 3.53 -3.81
CA LEU A 429 -25.83 4.00 -2.78
C LEU A 429 -26.96 4.84 -3.38
N LYS A 430 -26.62 5.73 -4.33
CA LYS A 430 -27.59 6.61 -5.00
C LYS A 430 -28.52 5.88 -5.98
N ASN A 431 -28.05 4.80 -6.60
CA ASN A 431 -28.76 4.09 -7.67
C ASN A 431 -29.32 2.72 -7.24
N THR A 432 -29.37 2.44 -5.94
CA THR A 432 -29.94 1.22 -5.38
C THR A 432 -31.21 1.57 -4.62
N ASP A 433 -32.36 1.04 -5.06
CA ASP A 433 -33.67 1.23 -4.40
C ASP A 433 -33.98 0.14 -3.36
N ASP A 434 -33.25 -0.96 -3.39
CA ASP A 434 -33.38 -2.10 -2.45
C ASP A 434 -32.74 -1.77 -1.09
N GLU A 435 -33.55 -1.67 -0.05
CA GLU A 435 -33.10 -1.33 1.30
C GLU A 435 -32.09 -2.35 1.88
N LYS A 436 -32.18 -3.65 1.52
CA LYS A 436 -31.18 -4.65 1.95
C LYS A 436 -29.83 -4.39 1.30
N LYS A 437 -29.83 -4.10 0.00
CA LYS A 437 -28.60 -3.74 -0.72
C LYS A 437 -27.99 -2.43 -0.23
N LYS A 438 -28.81 -1.42 0.07
CA LYS A 438 -28.32 -0.16 0.68
C LYS A 438 -27.63 -0.41 2.02
N ARG A 439 -28.27 -1.19 2.90
CA ARG A 439 -27.65 -1.54 4.19
C ARG A 439 -26.36 -2.33 4.01
N TYR A 440 -26.31 -3.22 3.04
CA TYR A 440 -25.07 -3.95 2.72
C TYR A 440 -23.94 -2.99 2.29
N LEU A 441 -24.23 -2.03 1.40
CA LEU A 441 -23.27 -1.01 0.96
C LEU A 441 -22.84 -0.10 2.12
N LEU A 442 -23.78 0.36 2.96
CA LEU A 442 -23.46 1.16 4.15
C LEU A 442 -22.56 0.38 5.12
N ASN A 443 -22.88 -0.89 5.39
CA ASN A 443 -22.04 -1.73 6.22
C ASN A 443 -20.64 -1.88 5.64
N HIS A 444 -20.51 -2.14 4.34
CA HIS A 444 -19.20 -2.21 3.68
C HIS A 444 -18.41 -0.92 3.85
N PHE A 445 -19.05 0.23 3.69
CA PHE A 445 -18.39 1.54 3.86
C PHE A 445 -17.98 1.80 5.32
N PHE A 446 -18.81 1.41 6.30
CA PHE A 446 -18.45 1.52 7.71
C PHE A 446 -17.22 0.65 8.05
N GLU A 447 -17.15 -0.56 7.50
CA GLU A 447 -16.02 -1.45 7.71
C GLU A 447 -14.72 -0.87 7.11
N GLN A 448 -14.80 -0.19 5.96
CA GLN A 448 -13.66 0.52 5.38
C GLN A 448 -13.18 1.67 6.30
N PHE A 449 -14.06 2.53 6.81
CA PHE A 449 -13.70 3.59 7.75
C PHE A 449 -13.09 3.02 9.04
N LYS A 450 -13.72 2.02 9.62
CA LYS A 450 -13.20 1.32 10.81
C LYS A 450 -11.82 0.73 10.57
N GLY A 451 -11.65 -0.01 9.48
CA GLY A 451 -10.44 -0.79 9.20
C GLY A 451 -9.28 0.04 8.69
N THR A 452 -9.56 1.03 7.82
CA THR A 452 -8.53 1.78 7.11
C THR A 452 -8.23 3.13 7.76
N LEU A 453 -9.21 3.79 8.36
CA LEU A 453 -8.97 5.07 9.02
C LEU A 453 -8.76 4.91 10.53
N TYR A 454 -9.75 4.43 11.28
CA TYR A 454 -9.65 4.37 12.75
C TYR A 454 -8.61 3.36 13.24
N ARG A 455 -8.66 2.13 12.74
CA ARG A 455 -7.75 1.07 13.20
C ARG A 455 -6.31 1.35 12.81
N GLN A 456 -6.05 1.86 11.61
CA GLN A 456 -4.68 2.16 11.20
C GLN A 456 -4.13 3.39 11.95
N THR A 457 -4.98 4.37 12.29
CA THR A 457 -4.57 5.48 13.15
C THR A 457 -4.27 5.02 14.57
N MET A 458 -5.06 4.10 15.14
CA MET A 458 -4.76 3.48 16.43
C MET A 458 -3.41 2.74 16.42
N PHE A 459 -3.11 2.03 15.34
CA PHE A 459 -1.81 1.39 15.15
C PHE A 459 -0.66 2.40 15.06
N ALA A 460 -0.86 3.48 14.30
CA ALA A 460 0.11 4.55 14.21
C ALA A 460 0.36 5.22 15.58
N GLU A 461 -0.68 5.44 16.37
CA GLU A 461 -0.56 5.99 17.74
C GLU A 461 0.21 5.02 18.65
N PHE A 462 -0.05 3.71 18.56
CA PHE A 462 0.69 2.69 19.29
C PHE A 462 2.18 2.68 18.93
N GLU A 463 2.52 2.72 17.62
CA GLU A 463 3.92 2.79 17.18
C GLU A 463 4.62 4.04 17.71
N MET A 464 3.99 5.20 17.56
CA MET A 464 4.54 6.48 18.03
C MET A 464 4.81 6.44 19.54
N GLU A 465 3.85 5.95 20.34
CA GLU A 465 4.01 5.86 21.81
C GLU A 465 5.11 4.84 22.19
N ALA A 466 5.18 3.69 21.52
CA ALA A 466 6.17 2.66 21.80
C ALA A 466 7.59 3.15 21.49
N HIS A 467 7.79 3.73 20.32
CA HIS A 467 9.09 4.29 19.94
C HIS A 467 9.51 5.44 20.87
N ALA A 468 8.61 6.38 21.15
CA ALA A 468 8.89 7.51 22.05
C ALA A 468 9.28 7.03 23.47
N LYS A 469 8.61 6.01 24.04
CA LYS A 469 8.97 5.43 25.33
C LYS A 469 10.39 4.84 25.31
N ALA A 470 10.71 4.07 24.28
CA ALA A 470 12.04 3.47 24.12
C ALA A 470 13.13 4.55 24.00
N GLU A 471 12.89 5.60 23.22
CA GLU A 471 13.80 6.75 23.04
C GLU A 471 14.03 7.53 24.36
N HIS A 472 13.04 7.54 25.26
CA HIS A 472 13.19 8.09 26.61
C HIS A 472 13.83 7.10 27.61
N GLY A 473 14.30 5.95 27.15
CA GLY A 473 15.01 4.95 27.97
C GLY A 473 14.09 3.99 28.73
N GLU A 474 12.80 3.96 28.44
CA GLU A 474 11.87 2.99 29.02
C GLU A 474 12.01 1.62 28.31
N VAL A 475 11.88 0.55 29.07
CA VAL A 475 11.91 -0.82 28.53
C VAL A 475 10.53 -1.21 28.04
N LEU A 476 10.45 -1.68 26.79
CA LEU A 476 9.21 -2.23 26.23
C LEU A 476 9.06 -3.69 26.63
N SER A 477 8.44 -3.93 27.78
CA SER A 477 8.06 -5.28 28.22
C SER A 477 6.73 -5.72 27.61
N ALA A 478 6.45 -7.03 27.62
CA ALA A 478 5.14 -7.54 27.21
C ALA A 478 3.99 -6.88 27.98
N GLU A 479 4.16 -6.70 29.29
CA GLU A 479 3.16 -6.06 30.14
C GLU A 479 2.92 -4.59 29.73
N SER A 480 4.00 -3.81 29.53
CA SER A 480 3.86 -2.38 29.14
C SER A 480 3.22 -2.22 27.77
N LEU A 481 3.56 -3.08 26.78
CA LEU A 481 2.99 -3.07 25.44
C LEU A 481 1.51 -3.47 25.47
N CYS A 482 1.14 -4.52 26.20
CA CYS A 482 -0.26 -4.94 26.37
C CYS A 482 -1.10 -3.86 27.07
N ALA A 483 -0.56 -3.23 28.13
CA ALA A 483 -1.25 -2.15 28.83
C ALA A 483 -1.50 -0.93 27.93
N MET A 484 -0.49 -0.53 27.15
CA MET A 484 -0.60 0.55 26.17
C MET A 484 -1.65 0.22 25.11
N TYR A 485 -1.60 -0.96 24.51
CA TYR A 485 -2.52 -1.37 23.47
C TYR A 485 -3.97 -1.50 24.00
N LYS A 486 -4.15 -2.04 25.21
CA LYS A 486 -5.45 -2.08 25.89
C LYS A 486 -6.05 -0.69 26.07
N LYS A 487 -5.25 0.26 26.57
CA LYS A 487 -5.67 1.65 26.76
C LYS A 487 -6.09 2.32 25.44
N LEU A 488 -5.39 2.04 24.34
CA LEU A 488 -5.79 2.55 23.03
C LEU A 488 -7.13 1.95 22.58
N ASN A 489 -7.36 0.64 22.79
CA ASN A 489 -8.65 0.05 22.50
C ASN A 489 -9.79 0.66 23.34
N GLU A 490 -9.57 0.89 24.66
CA GLU A 490 -10.52 1.62 25.52
C GLU A 490 -10.85 3.00 24.96
N LYS A 491 -9.84 3.72 24.51
CA LYS A 491 -9.97 5.07 23.93
C LYS A 491 -10.74 5.05 22.61
N TYR A 492 -10.36 4.17 21.67
CA TYR A 492 -10.92 4.20 20.32
C TYR A 492 -12.32 3.60 20.21
N PHE A 493 -12.69 2.62 21.06
CA PHE A 493 -13.98 1.95 20.98
C PHE A 493 -15.01 2.42 22.01
N GLY A 494 -14.58 3.12 23.05
CA GLY A 494 -15.47 3.73 24.06
C GLY A 494 -16.11 2.71 25.01
N SER A 495 -17.07 3.18 25.80
CA SER A 495 -17.65 2.44 26.93
C SER A 495 -18.64 1.35 26.55
N ASP A 496 -19.18 1.36 25.32
CA ASP A 496 -20.12 0.35 24.83
C ASP A 496 -19.44 -0.92 24.35
N MET A 497 -18.11 -0.88 24.19
CA MET A 497 -17.28 -2.04 23.91
C MET A 497 -16.67 -2.61 25.20
N VAL A 498 -16.84 -3.91 25.40
CA VAL A 498 -16.07 -4.62 26.44
C VAL A 498 -14.67 -4.87 25.91
N ILE A 499 -13.70 -4.37 26.63
CA ILE A 499 -12.30 -4.57 26.29
C ILE A 499 -11.85 -5.90 26.89
N ASP A 500 -11.99 -6.95 26.10
CA ASP A 500 -11.56 -8.30 26.45
C ASP A 500 -10.03 -8.30 26.70
N ASP A 501 -9.54 -9.09 27.64
CA ASP A 501 -8.11 -9.13 27.96
C ASP A 501 -7.28 -9.64 26.77
N GLU A 502 -7.87 -10.47 25.94
CA GLU A 502 -7.27 -11.00 24.72
C GLU A 502 -6.88 -9.91 23.71
N ILE A 503 -7.71 -8.85 23.57
CA ILE A 503 -7.40 -7.80 22.59
C ILE A 503 -6.14 -7.01 22.93
N ALA A 504 -5.74 -7.00 24.20
CA ALA A 504 -4.48 -6.40 24.62
C ALA A 504 -3.24 -7.06 23.96
N LEU A 505 -3.41 -8.28 23.43
CA LEU A 505 -2.39 -9.04 22.73
C LEU A 505 -2.35 -8.79 21.21
N GLU A 506 -3.29 -8.00 20.65
CA GLU A 506 -3.41 -7.89 19.19
C GLU A 506 -2.16 -7.30 18.52
N TRP A 507 -1.46 -6.37 19.17
CA TRP A 507 -0.21 -5.81 18.65
C TRP A 507 0.81 -6.90 18.28
N ALA A 508 0.80 -8.03 19.02
CA ALA A 508 1.73 -9.13 18.84
C ALA A 508 1.54 -9.94 17.55
N ARG A 509 0.43 -9.72 16.84
CA ARG A 509 0.12 -10.40 15.56
C ARG A 509 0.26 -9.50 14.32
N ILE A 510 0.59 -8.23 14.49
CA ILE A 510 0.61 -7.25 13.40
C ILE A 510 2.00 -7.20 12.75
N PRO A 511 2.15 -7.74 11.52
CA PRO A 511 3.45 -7.79 10.86
C PRO A 511 3.96 -6.39 10.49
N HIS A 512 3.06 -5.43 10.26
CA HIS A 512 3.41 -4.06 9.89
C HIS A 512 4.26 -3.35 10.95
N PHE A 513 4.15 -3.72 12.22
CA PHE A 513 4.97 -3.13 13.28
C PHE A 513 6.47 -3.45 13.18
N TYR A 514 6.84 -4.35 12.26
CA TYR A 514 8.25 -4.60 11.89
C TYR A 514 8.72 -3.77 10.69
N THR A 515 7.83 -2.92 10.14
CA THR A 515 8.13 -1.86 9.17
C THR A 515 7.69 -0.53 9.80
N PRO A 516 8.55 0.10 10.62
CA PRO A 516 8.14 1.23 11.48
C PRO A 516 7.51 2.38 10.70
N PHE A 517 6.47 2.96 11.27
CA PHE A 517 5.76 4.13 10.76
C PHE A 517 5.22 3.97 9.33
N TYR A 518 4.81 2.77 8.97
CA TYR A 518 4.23 2.50 7.65
C TYR A 518 2.70 2.71 7.63
N VAL A 519 1.99 2.25 8.67
CA VAL A 519 0.52 2.06 8.64
C VAL A 519 -0.29 3.35 8.58
N TYR A 520 0.26 4.50 9.01
CA TYR A 520 -0.42 5.79 8.92
C TYR A 520 -0.78 6.15 7.47
N GLN A 521 -0.03 5.65 6.49
CA GLN A 521 -0.23 5.91 5.06
C GLN A 521 -1.58 5.38 4.56
N TYR A 522 -2.08 4.30 5.14
CA TYR A 522 -3.43 3.81 4.85
C TYR A 522 -4.49 4.86 5.23
N ALA A 523 -4.40 5.40 6.44
CA ALA A 523 -5.37 6.38 6.95
C ALA A 523 -5.27 7.74 6.23
N THR A 524 -4.06 8.22 5.93
CA THR A 524 -3.86 9.47 5.19
C THR A 524 -4.31 9.34 3.74
N GLY A 525 -3.95 8.26 3.06
CA GLY A 525 -4.37 7.97 1.69
C GLY A 525 -5.89 7.85 1.56
N TYR A 526 -6.52 7.12 2.49
CA TYR A 526 -7.98 6.99 2.55
C TYR A 526 -8.66 8.35 2.78
N SER A 527 -8.16 9.14 3.73
CA SER A 527 -8.71 10.48 4.02
C SER A 527 -8.61 11.40 2.80
N ALA A 528 -7.47 11.42 2.13
CA ALA A 528 -7.27 12.20 0.90
C ALA A 528 -8.25 11.77 -0.20
N ALA A 529 -8.40 10.48 -0.42
CA ALA A 529 -9.30 9.91 -1.43
C ALA A 529 -10.77 10.26 -1.16
N ILE A 530 -11.24 10.16 0.10
CA ILE A 530 -12.61 10.55 0.48
C ILE A 530 -12.83 12.06 0.27
N ALA A 531 -11.88 12.90 0.66
CA ALA A 531 -11.99 14.35 0.47
C ALA A 531 -12.00 14.73 -1.03
N ILE A 532 -11.14 14.10 -1.85
CA ILE A 532 -11.10 14.32 -3.30
C ILE A 532 -12.42 13.86 -3.94
N SER A 533 -12.86 12.63 -3.69
CA SER A 533 -14.08 12.07 -4.28
C SER A 533 -15.33 12.87 -3.92
N THR A 534 -15.41 13.39 -2.70
CA THR A 534 -16.52 14.25 -2.25
C THR A 534 -16.59 15.54 -3.07
N LYS A 535 -15.45 16.19 -3.31
CA LYS A 535 -15.36 17.41 -4.13
C LYS A 535 -15.65 17.13 -5.61
N ILE A 536 -15.17 16.02 -6.14
CA ILE A 536 -15.48 15.55 -7.51
C ILE A 536 -17.00 15.37 -7.68
N LEU A 537 -17.66 14.69 -6.73
CA LEU A 537 -19.12 14.48 -6.74
C LEU A 537 -19.93 15.77 -6.59
N ALA A 538 -19.36 16.78 -5.93
CA ALA A 538 -19.93 18.12 -5.86
C ALA A 538 -19.76 18.93 -7.17
N GLY A 539 -19.03 18.39 -8.15
CA GLY A 539 -18.78 19.06 -9.45
C GLY A 539 -17.72 20.15 -9.38
N ASP A 540 -16.78 20.07 -8.43
CA ASP A 540 -15.66 21.01 -8.32
C ASP A 540 -14.66 20.80 -9.47
N GLU A 541 -14.80 21.64 -10.52
CA GLU A 541 -13.96 21.56 -11.73
C GLU A 541 -12.49 21.82 -11.43
N GLN A 542 -12.18 22.62 -10.40
CA GLN A 542 -10.78 22.89 -10.02
C GLN A 542 -10.14 21.64 -9.42
N VAL A 543 -10.87 20.92 -8.55
CA VAL A 543 -10.40 19.65 -7.98
C VAL A 543 -10.28 18.59 -9.06
N ILE A 544 -11.23 18.46 -9.98
CA ILE A 544 -11.16 17.49 -11.09
C ILE A 544 -9.93 17.75 -11.97
N ALA A 545 -9.70 19.01 -12.36
CA ALA A 545 -8.52 19.37 -13.14
C ALA A 545 -7.21 19.18 -12.36
N GLY A 546 -7.21 19.53 -11.06
CA GLY A 546 -6.08 19.32 -10.16
C GLY A 546 -5.76 17.84 -9.96
N TYR A 547 -6.78 16.99 -9.82
CA TYR A 547 -6.63 15.55 -9.66
C TYR A 547 -5.99 14.89 -10.89
N ARG A 548 -6.34 15.33 -12.11
CA ARG A 548 -5.63 14.89 -13.31
C ARG A 548 -4.15 15.27 -13.30
N LYS A 549 -3.82 16.48 -12.84
CA LYS A 549 -2.42 16.90 -12.67
C LYS A 549 -1.71 16.05 -11.63
N PHE A 550 -2.37 15.72 -10.52
CA PHE A 550 -1.86 14.81 -9.51
C PHE A 550 -1.54 13.43 -10.11
N LEU A 551 -2.47 12.82 -10.83
CA LEU A 551 -2.26 11.53 -11.51
C LEU A 551 -1.12 11.60 -12.55
N SER A 552 -0.92 12.76 -13.17
CA SER A 552 0.12 13.01 -14.18
C SER A 552 1.49 13.34 -13.58
N GLY A 553 1.58 13.51 -12.27
CA GLY A 553 2.78 14.05 -11.62
C GLY A 553 3.90 13.03 -11.37
N GLY A 554 3.56 11.75 -11.27
CA GLY A 554 4.53 10.71 -10.93
C GLY A 554 5.32 11.02 -9.66
N SER A 555 6.65 11.02 -9.74
CA SER A 555 7.56 11.47 -8.68
C SER A 555 8.28 12.78 -9.01
N SER A 556 7.72 13.61 -9.89
CA SER A 556 8.32 14.91 -10.24
C SER A 556 8.20 15.97 -9.14
N MET A 557 7.46 15.67 -8.08
CA MET A 557 7.26 16.48 -6.87
C MET A 557 7.14 15.55 -5.66
N HIS A 558 7.36 16.10 -4.46
CA HIS A 558 7.11 15.34 -3.23
C HIS A 558 5.61 15.06 -3.03
N PRO A 559 5.24 13.98 -2.31
CA PRO A 559 3.85 13.52 -2.20
C PRO A 559 2.86 14.60 -1.72
N ILE A 560 3.26 15.40 -0.75
CA ILE A 560 2.40 16.48 -0.22
C ILE A 560 2.14 17.56 -1.26
N GLU A 561 3.16 17.94 -2.02
CA GLU A 561 3.02 18.95 -3.08
C GLU A 561 2.15 18.44 -4.25
N LEU A 562 2.27 17.15 -4.57
CA LEU A 562 1.38 16.51 -5.55
C LEU A 562 -0.09 16.58 -5.13
N LEU A 563 -0.41 16.28 -3.86
CA LEU A 563 -1.78 16.34 -3.35
C LEU A 563 -2.31 17.79 -3.32
N LYS A 564 -1.46 18.77 -3.09
CA LYS A 564 -1.85 20.19 -3.16
C LYS A 564 -2.34 20.61 -4.56
N LEU A 565 -1.93 19.93 -5.64
CA LEU A 565 -2.43 20.20 -6.99
C LEU A 565 -3.94 20.02 -7.10
N CYS A 566 -4.53 19.10 -6.32
CA CYS A 566 -5.98 18.91 -6.23
C CYS A 566 -6.61 19.53 -4.98
N GLY A 567 -5.94 20.50 -4.38
CA GLY A 567 -6.47 21.25 -3.23
C GLY A 567 -6.45 20.48 -1.90
N ILE A 568 -5.65 19.43 -1.80
CA ILE A 568 -5.50 18.58 -0.61
C ILE A 568 -4.16 18.85 0.06
N ASP A 569 -4.20 19.47 1.23
CA ASP A 569 -3.00 19.73 2.03
C ASP A 569 -2.99 18.85 3.28
N MET A 570 -2.30 17.71 3.21
CA MET A 570 -2.20 16.75 4.31
C MET A 570 -1.44 17.28 5.54
N THR A 571 -0.76 18.42 5.44
CA THR A 571 -0.13 19.07 6.60
C THR A 571 -1.16 19.74 7.52
N ARG A 572 -2.42 19.86 7.07
CA ARG A 572 -3.56 20.44 7.79
C ARG A 572 -4.53 19.34 8.25
N PRO A 573 -5.24 19.56 9.35
CA PRO A 573 -6.22 18.60 9.86
C PRO A 573 -7.49 18.47 9.00
N ASP A 574 -7.76 19.47 8.14
CA ASP A 574 -9.03 19.63 7.42
C ASP A 574 -9.38 18.41 6.56
N VAL A 575 -8.38 17.82 5.90
CA VAL A 575 -8.58 16.67 5.00
C VAL A 575 -9.09 15.45 5.75
N VAL A 576 -8.47 15.15 6.91
CA VAL A 576 -8.90 14.04 7.77
C VAL A 576 -10.27 14.34 8.38
N GLN A 577 -10.53 15.61 8.75
CA GLN A 577 -11.82 16.03 9.26
C GLN A 577 -12.94 15.86 8.22
N GLU A 578 -12.71 16.28 6.98
CA GLU A 578 -13.67 16.09 5.87
C GLU A 578 -14.04 14.61 5.69
N ALA A 579 -13.06 13.70 5.72
CA ALA A 579 -13.32 12.26 5.63
C ALA A 579 -14.16 11.75 6.82
N LEU A 580 -13.85 12.17 8.03
CA LEU A 580 -14.59 11.80 9.23
C LEU A 580 -16.01 12.38 9.23
N ASP A 581 -16.23 13.55 8.66
CA ASP A 581 -17.57 14.14 8.51
C ASP A 581 -18.43 13.33 7.54
N VAL A 582 -17.85 12.84 6.43
CA VAL A 582 -18.52 11.88 5.55
C VAL A 582 -18.95 10.64 6.31
N PHE A 583 -18.08 10.07 7.15
CA PHE A 583 -18.44 8.94 8.00
C PHE A 583 -19.61 9.26 8.93
N GLY A 584 -19.58 10.42 9.58
CA GLY A 584 -20.67 10.87 10.44
C GLY A 584 -22.01 11.00 9.71
N GLU A 585 -22.01 11.48 8.46
CA GLU A 585 -23.23 11.58 7.65
C GLU A 585 -23.74 10.19 7.18
N LEU A 586 -22.84 9.27 6.91
CA LEU A 586 -23.21 7.89 6.56
C LEU A 586 -23.85 7.15 7.75
N LEU A 587 -23.34 7.34 8.97
CA LEU A 587 -23.90 6.72 10.17
C LEU A 587 -25.37 7.14 10.42
N LYS A 588 -25.78 8.34 9.99
CA LYS A 588 -27.18 8.81 10.10
C LYS A 588 -28.13 8.12 9.13
N GLN A 589 -27.62 7.40 8.13
CA GLN A 589 -28.41 6.74 7.10
C GLN A 589 -28.72 5.27 7.45
N TRP A 590 -28.14 4.76 8.55
CA TRP A 590 -28.39 3.39 9.03
C TRP A 590 -29.74 3.31 9.75
#